data_9b8f0408e293ef3ddb76678da4999f0c
#
_entry.id   9b8f0408e293ef3ddb76678da4999f0c
#
_cell.length_a   1.000
_cell.length_b   1.000
_cell.length_c   1.000
_cell.angle_alpha   90.00
_cell.angle_beta   90.00
_cell.angle_gamma   90.00
#
_symmetry.space_group_name_H-M   'P 1'
#
loop_
_entity.id
_entity.type
_entity.pdbx_description
1 polymer ?
#
loop_
_entity_poly.entity_id
_entity_poly.type
_entity_poly.pdbx_seq_one_letter_code
_entity_poly.pdbx_strand_id
1 'polypeptide(L)'
;MTLTRRTVLEHLATASDADRRDTTTVGTLALVLDAERHEVESHLYGLAACELARIYPDGRVRVTVTGEEFLELETDRAAIVDPSPTALDE
;
A
#
# COMPACT_ATOMS: atom_id res chain seq x y z
N MET A 1 -0.22 17.21 6.04
CA MET A 1 -0.07 16.30 4.92
C MET A 1 -1.11 15.21 5.02
N THR A 2 -1.74 14.89 3.92
CA THR A 2 -2.82 13.91 3.92
C THR A 2 -2.28 12.52 3.64
N LEU A 3 -2.63 11.58 4.50
CA LEU A 3 -2.26 10.18 4.30
C LEU A 3 -3.11 9.60 3.18
N THR A 4 -2.48 8.92 2.22
CA THR A 4 -3.19 8.31 1.13
C THR A 4 -3.09 6.80 1.23
N ARG A 5 -4.04 6.12 0.59
CA ARG A 5 -4.04 4.66 0.57
C ARG A 5 -2.80 4.11 -0.11
N ARG A 6 -2.35 4.77 -1.17
CA ARG A 6 -1.15 4.37 -1.86
C ARG A 6 0.08 4.48 -0.97
N THR A 7 0.19 5.56 -0.19
CA THR A 7 1.31 5.74 0.73
C THR A 7 1.34 4.61 1.76
N VAL A 8 0.17 4.23 2.27
CA VAL A 8 0.10 3.11 3.22
C VAL A 8 0.56 1.82 2.55
N LEU A 9 0.13 1.58 1.31
CA LEU A 9 0.53 0.37 0.59
C LEU A 9 2.03 0.35 0.33
N GLU A 10 2.62 1.48 -0.04
CA GLU A 10 4.05 1.57 -0.29
C GLU A 10 4.85 1.23 0.96
N HIS A 11 4.44 1.77 2.10
CA HIS A 11 5.14 1.49 3.35
C HIS A 11 4.91 0.07 3.80
N LEU A 12 3.71 -0.47 3.56
CA LEU A 12 3.43 -1.85 3.88
C LEU A 12 4.32 -2.79 3.05
N ALA A 13 4.51 -2.47 1.78
CA ALA A 13 5.35 -3.28 0.91
C ALA A 13 6.83 -3.22 1.33
N THR A 14 7.24 -2.10 1.92
CA THR A 14 8.60 -1.97 2.43
C THR A 14 8.78 -2.73 3.75
N ALA A 15 7.75 -2.72 4.59
CA ALA A 15 7.82 -3.29 5.93
C ALA A 15 7.43 -4.77 5.98
N SER A 16 6.93 -5.33 4.90
CA SER A 16 6.51 -6.72 4.84
C SER A 16 6.90 -7.31 3.48
N ASP A 17 6.61 -8.59 3.29
CA ASP A 17 7.07 -9.25 2.06
C ASP A 17 6.10 -10.39 1.75
N ALA A 18 5.52 -10.35 0.57
CA ALA A 18 4.56 -11.37 0.15
C ALA A 18 5.23 -12.74 -0.03
N ASP A 19 6.43 -12.75 -0.57
CA ASP A 19 7.14 -14.02 -0.83
C ASP A 19 7.60 -14.68 0.45
N ARG A 20 8.15 -13.90 1.38
CA ARG A 20 8.66 -14.42 2.63
C ARG A 20 7.61 -14.49 3.71
N ARG A 21 6.46 -13.90 3.44
CA ARG A 21 5.35 -13.83 4.39
C ARG A 21 5.73 -13.05 5.64
N ASP A 22 6.64 -12.12 5.51
CA ASP A 22 6.96 -11.23 6.61
C ASP A 22 5.80 -10.28 6.85
N THR A 23 5.53 -10.00 8.10
CA THR A 23 4.42 -9.13 8.49
C THR A 23 4.91 -7.94 9.29
N THR A 24 4.09 -6.91 9.35
CA THR A 24 4.30 -5.79 10.24
C THR A 24 3.02 -5.58 11.04
N THR A 25 2.90 -4.47 11.75
CA THR A 25 1.69 -4.19 12.53
C THR A 25 1.18 -2.81 12.19
N VAL A 26 -0.10 -2.59 12.50
CA VAL A 26 -0.71 -1.27 12.33
C VAL A 26 0.05 -0.23 13.14
N GLY A 27 0.43 -0.58 14.38
CA GLY A 27 1.15 0.35 15.22
C GLY A 27 2.48 0.76 14.63
N THR A 28 3.22 -0.19 14.06
CA THR A 28 4.50 0.11 13.44
C THR A 28 4.31 1.02 12.22
N LEU A 29 3.32 0.73 11.40
CA LEU A 29 3.03 1.56 10.24
C LEU A 29 2.63 2.97 10.65
N ALA A 30 1.82 3.09 11.70
CA ALA A 30 1.40 4.41 12.18
C ALA A 30 2.60 5.22 12.65
N LEU A 31 3.56 4.60 13.32
CA LEU A 31 4.76 5.29 13.74
C LEU A 31 5.59 5.77 12.56
N VAL A 32 5.80 4.90 11.58
CA VAL A 32 6.61 5.24 10.42
C VAL A 32 5.95 6.34 9.60
N LEU A 33 4.63 6.30 9.48
CA LEU A 33 3.88 7.26 8.69
C LEU A 33 3.56 8.54 9.46
N ASP A 34 3.85 8.55 10.76
CA ASP A 34 3.50 9.67 11.64
C ASP A 34 2.01 9.98 11.50
N ALA A 35 1.19 8.95 11.57
CA ALA A 35 -0.25 9.04 11.38
C ALA A 35 -0.97 8.36 12.55
N GLU A 36 -2.26 8.61 12.67
CA GLU A 36 -3.03 7.99 13.72
C GLU A 36 -3.38 6.56 13.34
N ARG A 37 -3.43 5.71 14.35
CA ARG A 37 -3.64 4.28 14.12
C ARG A 37 -4.94 4.00 13.38
N HIS A 38 -6.02 4.66 13.76
CA HIS A 38 -7.30 4.39 13.12
C HIS A 38 -7.31 4.84 11.66
N GLU A 39 -6.53 5.85 11.33
CA GLU A 39 -6.41 6.32 9.96
C GLU A 39 -5.69 5.27 9.11
N VAL A 40 -4.61 4.72 9.63
CA VAL A 40 -3.87 3.65 8.96
C VAL A 40 -4.76 2.42 8.80
N GLU A 41 -5.51 2.07 9.86
CA GLU A 41 -6.41 0.92 9.79
C GLU A 41 -7.46 1.09 8.70
N SER A 42 -8.02 2.28 8.58
CA SER A 42 -9.03 2.55 7.58
C SER A 42 -8.49 2.29 6.17
N HIS A 43 -7.28 2.76 5.91
CA HIS A 43 -6.66 2.51 4.61
C HIS A 43 -6.33 1.03 4.42
N LEU A 44 -5.89 0.35 5.47
CA LEU A 44 -5.58 -1.07 5.38
C LEU A 44 -6.82 -1.90 5.06
N TYR A 45 -7.96 -1.57 5.66
CA TYR A 45 -9.20 -2.28 5.34
C TYR A 45 -9.57 -2.07 3.88
N GLY A 46 -9.38 -0.87 3.35
CA GLY A 46 -9.64 -0.61 1.95
C GLY A 46 -8.71 -1.41 1.04
N LEU A 47 -7.44 -1.49 1.42
CA LEU A 47 -6.47 -2.29 0.66
C LEU A 47 -6.81 -3.76 0.72
N ALA A 48 -7.23 -4.26 1.88
CA ALA A 48 -7.60 -5.67 2.03
C ALA A 48 -8.84 -6.00 1.20
N ALA A 49 -9.77 -5.06 1.10
CA ALA A 49 -10.96 -5.26 0.29
C ALA A 49 -10.62 -5.42 -1.19
N CYS A 50 -9.53 -4.80 -1.62
CA CYS A 50 -9.04 -4.93 -3.00
C CYS A 50 -8.00 -6.03 -3.15
N GLU A 51 -7.76 -6.80 -2.09
CA GLU A 51 -6.78 -7.89 -2.06
C GLU A 51 -5.34 -7.41 -2.25
N LEU A 52 -5.08 -6.17 -1.92
CA LEU A 52 -3.72 -5.61 -1.98
C LEU A 52 -2.97 -5.80 -0.68
N ALA A 53 -3.69 -6.09 0.40
CA ALA A 53 -3.10 -6.32 1.72
C ALA A 53 -3.85 -7.43 2.42
N ARG A 54 -3.20 -8.04 3.41
CA ARG A 54 -3.82 -9.07 4.24
C ARG A 54 -3.71 -8.66 5.69
N ILE A 55 -4.82 -8.71 6.40
CA ILE A 55 -4.89 -8.37 7.81
C ILE A 55 -5.19 -9.64 8.58
N TYR A 56 -4.36 -9.93 9.58
CA TYR A 56 -4.52 -11.13 10.39
C TYR A 56 -5.24 -10.80 11.69
N PRO A 57 -5.92 -11.78 12.29
CA PRO A 57 -6.68 -11.53 13.52
C PRO A 57 -5.87 -10.99 14.69
N ASP A 58 -4.56 -11.28 14.70
CA ASP A 58 -3.70 -10.82 15.79
C ASP A 58 -3.17 -9.41 15.58
N GLY A 59 -3.63 -8.71 14.56
CA GLY A 59 -3.22 -7.33 14.32
C GLY A 59 -2.05 -7.17 13.39
N ARG A 60 -1.50 -8.26 12.90
CA ARG A 60 -0.42 -8.16 11.93
C ARG A 60 -0.98 -7.94 10.53
N VAL A 61 -0.18 -7.31 9.69
CA VAL A 61 -0.59 -6.99 8.33
C VAL A 61 0.57 -7.28 7.38
N ARG A 62 0.23 -7.53 6.12
CA ARG A 62 1.22 -7.90 5.11
C ARG A 62 0.74 -7.45 3.73
N VAL A 63 1.70 -7.07 2.88
CA VAL A 63 1.37 -6.81 1.47
C VAL A 63 1.14 -8.16 0.79
N THR A 64 0.29 -8.18 -0.23
CA THR A 64 0.07 -9.38 -1.05
C THR A 64 0.88 -9.26 -2.34
N VAL A 65 1.00 -10.38 -3.05
CA VAL A 65 1.63 -10.36 -4.37
C VAL A 65 0.90 -9.38 -5.28
N THR A 66 -0.43 -9.37 -5.21
CA THR A 66 -1.23 -8.43 -6.00
C THR A 66 -0.89 -6.99 -5.64
N GLY A 67 -0.68 -6.72 -4.33
CA GLY A 67 -0.30 -5.38 -3.89
C GLY A 67 1.05 -4.96 -4.44
N GLU A 68 2.01 -5.87 -4.43
CA GLU A 68 3.33 -5.59 -4.96
C GLU A 68 3.27 -5.32 -6.46
N GLU A 69 2.51 -6.12 -7.18
CA GLU A 69 2.33 -5.94 -8.62
C GLU A 69 1.65 -4.62 -8.94
N PHE A 70 0.67 -4.25 -8.13
CA PHE A 70 -0.03 -2.99 -8.30
C PHE A 70 0.95 -1.82 -8.21
N LEU A 71 1.85 -1.85 -7.24
CA LEU A 71 2.82 -0.78 -7.07
C LEU A 71 3.80 -0.74 -8.25
N GLU A 72 4.20 -1.89 -8.76
CA GLU A 72 5.08 -1.94 -9.93
C GLU A 72 4.40 -1.34 -11.15
N LEU A 73 3.15 -1.68 -11.37
CA LEU A 73 2.41 -1.15 -12.50
C LEU A 73 2.22 0.36 -12.39
N GLU A 74 1.91 0.83 -11.18
CA GLU A 74 1.75 2.25 -10.97
C GLU A 74 3.04 3.01 -11.22
N THR A 75 4.15 2.46 -10.79
CA THR A 75 5.45 3.08 -11.00
C THR A 75 5.80 3.12 -12.49
N ASP A 76 5.59 2.01 -13.18
CA ASP A 76 5.83 1.96 -14.61
C ASP A 76 4.95 2.95 -15.35
N ARG A 77 3.69 3.00 -14.98
CA ARG A 77 2.76 3.89 -15.62
C ARG A 77 3.17 5.35 -15.41
N ALA A 78 3.59 5.68 -14.22
CA ALA A 78 4.02 7.03 -13.92
C ALA A 78 5.26 7.41 -14.71
N ALA A 79 6.13 6.46 -14.97
CA ALA A 79 7.34 6.71 -15.73
C ALA A 79 7.05 6.89 -17.20
N ILE A 80 6.04 6.19 -17.71
CA ILE A 80 5.71 6.25 -19.11
C ILE A 80 4.83 7.43 -19.42
N VAL A 81 3.87 7.68 -18.61
CA VAL A 81 2.88 8.64 -18.83
C VAL A 81 3.33 10.00 -18.52
N ASP A 82 4.22 10.31 -18.31
CA ASP A 82 4.65 11.54 -18.13
C ASP A 82 4.04 12.45 -18.92
N PRO A 83 3.26 12.75 -19.03
CA PRO A 83 2.45 13.43 -19.53
C PRO A 83 1.47 13.40 -20.07
N SER A 84 1.17 13.16 -20.31
CA SER A 84 0.30 13.20 -20.80
C SER A 84 -0.48 13.01 -20.97
N PRO A 85 -0.90 13.24 -21.05
CA PRO A 85 -1.80 12.93 -21.23
C PRO A 85 -2.38 12.79 -21.86
N THR A 86 -2.28 12.79 -22.13
CA THR A 86 -2.80 12.71 -22.67
C THR A 86 -3.10 12.23 -23.19
N ALA A 87 -2.96 12.04 -23.33
CA ALA A 87 -3.21 11.70 -23.73
C ALA A 87 -3.72 11.24 -24.12
N LEU A 88 -3.74 11.16 -24.17
CA LEU A 88 -4.19 10.87 -24.49
C LEU A 88 -4.70 10.81 -25.02
N ASP A 89 -4.76 10.87 -25.06
CA ASP A 89 -5.13 10.96 -25.55
C ASP A 89 -5.56 10.92 -26.14
N GLU A 90 -5.45 10.83 -26.18
CA GLU A 90 -5.76 10.91 -26.59
C GLU A 90 -6.05 10.92 -27.05
#